data_36c8d9f063363be9c5006b38b6621b82
#
_entry.id   36c8d9f063363be9c5006b38b6621b82
#
_cell.length_a   1.000
_cell.length_b   1.000
_cell.length_c   1.000
_cell.angle_alpha   90.00
_cell.angle_beta   90.00
_cell.angle_gamma   90.00
#
_symmetry.space_group_name_H-M   'P 1'
#
loop_
_entity.id
_entity.type
_entity.pdbx_description
1 polymer ?
#
loop_
_entity_poly.entity_id
_entity_poly.type
_entity_poly.pdbx_seq_one_letter_code
_entity_poly.pdbx_strand_id
1 'polypeptide(L)'
;MKAIRYERLGGPEVLEIVDMATPDPAEGEVLVEVEAAGVNFSDIGRRRGLYLDATPLPFIPGSEIVGRVRALGTGVTTLAVGDRVAGVTATRSGGYAEFCAIAAGLVTRIADDLDASTAVAVPNQGATALHVLETMARLQAGDVVAVTAAAGGVGGLAVQFARALGASKVVALASSAAKLAHARGLGADVAIDVTSTELRDELRDSTRGRGFDVVLDSVGGEVASALFEALAPFGRLVSFGAASGAPLIVPSHAMMKRAVTVSGFHLDAVMAVPGRFTATLERLYALVASGALVPHVGLEAPLAHAAEVHAAMESRATLGKLVLTVRAATGNDAARSTRGAE
;
A
#
# COMPACT_ATOMS: atom_id res chain seq x y z
N MET A 1 24.02 12.21 6.06
CA MET A 1 23.30 11.07 5.54
C MET A 1 22.94 11.26 4.07
N LYS A 2 22.80 10.19 3.32
CA LYS A 2 22.24 10.23 1.96
C LYS A 2 20.72 10.16 2.00
N ALA A 3 20.08 10.93 1.09
CA ALA A 3 18.63 10.93 0.89
C ALA A 3 18.29 11.18 -0.58
N ILE A 4 17.10 10.74 -1.01
CA ILE A 4 16.52 11.14 -2.28
C ILE A 4 15.68 12.40 -2.04
N ARG A 5 15.94 13.45 -2.81
CA ARG A 5 15.25 14.74 -2.71
C ARG A 5 14.87 15.25 -4.10
N TYR A 6 13.81 16.03 -4.18
CA TYR A 6 13.51 16.83 -5.36
C TYR A 6 13.13 18.26 -4.96
N GLU A 7 13.52 19.22 -5.82
CA GLU A 7 13.33 20.66 -5.59
C GLU A 7 12.24 21.27 -6.48
N ARG A 8 11.74 20.47 -7.42
CA ARG A 8 10.67 20.84 -8.34
C ARG A 8 9.80 19.63 -8.65
N LEU A 9 8.55 19.86 -9.00
CA LEU A 9 7.65 18.81 -9.50
C LEU A 9 8.09 18.35 -10.89
N GLY A 10 7.84 17.09 -11.23
CA GLY A 10 8.22 16.57 -12.55
C GLY A 10 8.12 15.04 -12.66
N GLY A 11 8.79 14.50 -13.69
CA GLY A 11 8.98 13.09 -13.93
C GLY A 11 10.03 12.47 -12.98
N PRO A 12 10.36 11.16 -13.12
CA PRO A 12 11.35 10.49 -12.27
C PRO A 12 12.72 11.17 -12.22
N GLU A 13 13.09 11.90 -13.27
CA GLU A 13 14.36 12.62 -13.41
C GLU A 13 14.61 13.72 -12.37
N VAL A 14 13.58 14.14 -11.62
CA VAL A 14 13.74 15.14 -10.56
C VAL A 14 14.23 14.57 -9.24
N LEU A 15 14.24 13.24 -9.11
CA LEU A 15 14.71 12.53 -7.91
C LEU A 15 16.24 12.48 -7.91
N GLU A 16 16.85 13.20 -7.00
CA GLU A 16 18.29 13.33 -6.89
C GLU A 16 18.78 12.79 -5.55
N ILE A 17 19.92 12.09 -5.56
CA ILE A 17 20.60 11.70 -4.33
C ILE A 17 21.39 12.89 -3.80
N VAL A 18 21.19 13.21 -2.53
CA VAL A 18 21.85 14.35 -1.86
C VAL A 18 22.48 13.91 -0.54
N ASP A 19 23.56 14.62 -0.17
CA ASP A 19 24.11 14.53 1.19
C ASP A 19 23.51 15.65 2.04
N MET A 20 23.02 15.29 3.24
CA MET A 20 22.43 16.22 4.17
C MET A 20 22.69 15.84 5.63
N ALA A 21 22.42 16.75 6.56
CA ALA A 21 22.52 16.45 8.00
C ALA A 21 21.51 15.37 8.39
N THR A 22 21.92 14.47 9.29
CA THR A 22 20.97 13.53 9.91
C THR A 22 20.02 14.32 10.81
N PRO A 23 18.69 14.11 10.73
CA PRO A 23 17.77 14.82 11.60
C PRO A 23 17.89 14.35 13.06
N ASP A 24 17.63 15.25 13.99
CA ASP A 24 17.41 14.89 15.39
C ASP A 24 15.92 14.58 15.60
N PRO A 25 15.57 13.54 16.36
CA PRO A 25 14.17 13.23 16.65
C PRO A 25 13.56 14.29 17.57
N ALA A 26 12.41 14.85 17.19
CA ALA A 26 11.66 15.79 18.01
C ALA A 26 10.98 15.09 19.21
N GLU A 27 10.25 15.85 20.03
CA GLU A 27 9.44 15.30 21.11
C GLU A 27 8.42 14.28 20.55
N GLY A 28 8.36 13.08 21.12
CA GLY A 28 7.49 12.00 20.68
C GLY A 28 7.96 11.25 19.43
N GLU A 29 9.11 11.60 18.85
CA GLU A 29 9.68 10.92 17.69
C GLU A 29 10.85 9.99 18.06
N VAL A 30 11.16 9.07 17.15
CA VAL A 30 12.38 8.27 17.17
C VAL A 30 13.15 8.50 15.88
N LEU A 31 14.47 8.48 15.96
CA LEU A 31 15.35 8.40 14.79
C LEU A 31 15.54 6.93 14.42
N VAL A 32 15.15 6.57 13.21
CA VAL A 32 15.31 5.23 12.67
C VAL A 32 16.41 5.22 11.62
N GLU A 33 17.42 4.33 11.76
CA GLU A 33 18.31 3.95 10.66
C GLU A 33 17.54 3.03 9.73
N VAL A 34 17.31 3.49 8.51
CA VAL A 34 16.41 2.83 7.55
C VAL A 34 17.12 1.64 6.90
N GLU A 35 16.50 0.48 6.93
CA GLU A 35 16.90 -0.73 6.21
C GLU A 35 16.24 -0.78 4.83
N ALA A 36 14.92 -0.48 4.77
CA ALA A 36 14.14 -0.46 3.56
C ALA A 36 13.04 0.62 3.61
N ALA A 37 12.74 1.20 2.47
CA ALA A 37 11.63 2.14 2.26
C ALA A 37 10.68 1.63 1.18
N GLY A 38 9.37 1.72 1.43
CA GLY A 38 8.36 1.28 0.50
C GLY A 38 8.00 2.38 -0.51
N VAL A 39 7.89 2.02 -1.79
CA VAL A 39 7.44 2.92 -2.86
C VAL A 39 5.94 2.78 -3.04
N ASN A 40 5.23 3.90 -3.08
CA ASN A 40 3.79 3.98 -3.23
C ASN A 40 3.38 4.86 -4.42
N PHE A 41 2.21 4.60 -4.98
CA PHE A 41 1.69 5.43 -6.07
C PHE A 41 1.43 6.88 -5.63
N SER A 42 1.18 7.10 -4.34
CA SER A 42 1.09 8.43 -3.73
C SER A 42 2.40 9.24 -3.82
N ASP A 43 3.57 8.58 -3.74
CA ASP A 43 4.86 9.25 -3.89
C ASP A 43 5.03 9.81 -5.30
N ILE A 44 4.54 9.07 -6.31
CA ILE A 44 4.49 9.52 -7.71
C ILE A 44 3.50 10.69 -7.84
N GLY A 45 2.32 10.57 -7.25
CA GLY A 45 1.32 11.64 -7.26
C GLY A 45 1.87 12.94 -6.68
N ARG A 46 2.56 12.88 -5.54
CA ARG A 46 3.22 14.02 -4.89
C ARG A 46 4.30 14.63 -5.76
N ARG A 47 5.19 13.79 -6.30
CA ARG A 47 6.28 14.26 -7.18
C ARG A 47 5.75 14.95 -8.43
N ARG A 48 4.62 14.50 -8.97
CA ARG A 48 3.96 15.09 -10.15
C ARG A 48 3.06 16.28 -9.83
N GLY A 49 2.82 16.60 -8.54
CA GLY A 49 1.87 17.62 -8.12
C GLY A 49 0.40 17.25 -8.37
N LEU A 50 0.11 15.96 -8.43
CA LEU A 50 -1.23 15.39 -8.67
C LEU A 50 -1.82 14.71 -7.43
N TYR A 51 -1.21 14.94 -6.25
CA TYR A 51 -1.72 14.40 -5.00
C TYR A 51 -2.80 15.30 -4.40
N LEU A 52 -3.54 14.78 -3.40
CA LEU A 52 -4.64 15.49 -2.74
C LEU A 52 -4.19 16.85 -2.15
N ASP A 53 -3.00 16.86 -1.55
CA ASP A 53 -2.42 18.06 -0.93
C ASP A 53 -1.22 18.54 -1.75
N ALA A 54 -0.98 19.85 -1.71
CA ALA A 54 0.22 20.44 -2.30
C ALA A 54 1.49 19.88 -1.63
N THR A 55 2.47 19.52 -2.44
CA THR A 55 3.76 19.01 -1.95
C THR A 55 4.68 20.20 -1.64
N PRO A 56 5.11 20.39 -0.37
CA PRO A 56 6.09 21.43 -0.04
C PRO A 56 7.44 21.07 -0.67
N LEU A 57 8.14 22.05 -1.21
CA LEU A 57 9.46 21.86 -1.82
C LEU A 57 10.53 22.64 -1.02
N PRO A 58 11.75 22.10 -0.87
CA PRO A 58 12.22 20.80 -1.34
C PRO A 58 11.59 19.64 -0.56
N PHE A 59 11.49 18.44 -1.19
CA PHE A 59 10.79 17.30 -0.60
C PHE A 59 11.62 16.01 -0.66
N ILE A 60 11.62 15.27 0.45
CA ILE A 60 12.18 13.92 0.54
C ILE A 60 10.99 12.94 0.53
N PRO A 61 10.80 12.12 -0.51
CA PRO A 61 9.69 11.18 -0.56
C PRO A 61 9.85 10.00 0.40
N GLY A 62 8.89 9.08 0.35
CA GLY A 62 8.86 7.86 1.15
C GLY A 62 7.99 7.99 2.40
N SER A 63 6.85 7.33 2.36
CA SER A 63 5.86 7.39 3.43
C SER A 63 5.96 6.24 4.43
N GLU A 64 6.73 5.19 4.14
CA GLU A 64 6.86 4.03 5.03
C GLU A 64 8.27 3.46 5.02
N ILE A 65 8.69 2.99 6.19
CA ILE A 65 10.03 2.48 6.44
C ILE A 65 10.03 1.24 7.33
N VAL A 66 11.14 0.51 7.22
CA VAL A 66 11.60 -0.48 8.19
C VAL A 66 13.03 -0.13 8.56
N GLY A 67 13.40 -0.29 9.83
CA GLY A 67 14.76 -0.04 10.29
C GLY A 67 14.94 -0.18 11.79
N ARG A 68 16.06 0.32 12.30
CA ARG A 68 16.42 0.23 13.73
C ARG A 68 16.44 1.60 14.38
N VAL A 69 15.85 1.70 15.55
CA VAL A 69 15.87 2.90 16.38
C VAL A 69 17.33 3.21 16.81
N ARG A 70 17.78 4.43 16.52
CA ARG A 70 19.12 4.94 16.85
C ARG A 70 19.11 6.00 17.95
N ALA A 71 18.04 6.80 18.03
CA ALA A 71 17.86 7.77 19.09
C ALA A 71 16.38 7.93 19.42
N LEU A 72 16.11 8.39 20.62
CA LEU A 72 14.76 8.67 21.12
C LEU A 72 14.62 10.18 21.35
N GLY A 73 13.57 10.77 20.86
CA GLY A 73 13.15 12.11 21.24
C GLY A 73 12.55 12.14 22.65
N THR A 74 12.44 13.33 23.21
CA THR A 74 11.86 13.52 24.54
C THR A 74 10.45 12.92 24.63
N GLY A 75 10.15 12.27 25.76
CA GLY A 75 8.83 11.69 26.03
C GLY A 75 8.59 10.29 25.44
N VAL A 76 9.48 9.75 24.62
CA VAL A 76 9.34 8.38 24.12
C VAL A 76 9.74 7.37 25.18
N THR A 77 8.77 6.55 25.61
CA THR A 77 8.95 5.50 26.64
C THR A 77 8.56 4.10 26.14
N THR A 78 7.93 4.02 24.95
CA THR A 78 7.40 2.77 24.40
C THR A 78 8.40 2.00 23.56
N LEU A 79 9.50 2.64 23.16
CA LEU A 79 10.56 2.07 22.32
C LEU A 79 11.92 2.25 22.97
N ALA A 80 12.89 1.46 22.56
CA ALA A 80 14.28 1.52 22.99
C ALA A 80 15.22 1.64 21.78
N VAL A 81 16.43 2.20 22.02
CA VAL A 81 17.52 2.16 21.03
C VAL A 81 17.86 0.71 20.72
N GLY A 82 17.97 0.38 19.45
CA GLY A 82 18.18 -0.98 18.95
C GLY A 82 16.89 -1.71 18.53
N ASP A 83 15.71 -1.30 18.99
CA ASP A 83 14.45 -1.88 18.54
C ASP A 83 14.35 -1.85 17.02
N ARG A 84 13.98 -2.95 16.40
CA ARG A 84 13.66 -3.02 14.98
C ARG A 84 12.19 -2.69 14.79
N VAL A 85 11.91 -1.70 13.96
CA VAL A 85 10.57 -1.13 13.83
C VAL A 85 10.15 -1.00 12.37
N ALA A 86 8.83 -0.97 12.16
CA ALA A 86 8.22 -0.64 10.88
C ALA A 86 7.05 0.32 11.09
N GLY A 87 6.85 1.23 10.16
CA GLY A 87 5.75 2.19 10.26
C GLY A 87 5.63 3.15 9.09
N VAL A 88 4.74 4.13 9.29
CA VAL A 88 4.39 5.15 8.30
C VAL A 88 4.65 6.53 8.88
N THR A 89 5.34 7.39 8.11
CA THR A 89 5.64 8.77 8.53
C THR A 89 4.37 9.62 8.55
N ALA A 90 4.21 10.47 9.57
CA ALA A 90 3.03 11.34 9.71
C ALA A 90 2.86 12.30 8.52
N THR A 91 3.97 12.82 8.00
CA THR A 91 4.00 13.75 6.88
C THR A 91 4.02 13.08 5.51
N ARG A 92 4.01 11.74 5.46
CA ARG A 92 4.15 10.96 4.22
C ARG A 92 5.44 11.27 3.47
N SER A 93 6.52 11.59 4.21
CA SER A 93 7.82 12.01 3.66
C SER A 93 8.97 11.54 4.54
N GLY A 94 10.20 11.64 4.02
CA GLY A 94 11.42 11.39 4.77
C GLY A 94 11.94 9.96 4.73
N GLY A 95 11.17 9.00 4.20
CA GLY A 95 11.54 7.59 4.22
C GLY A 95 12.63 7.20 3.20
N TYR A 96 12.81 7.98 2.11
CA TYR A 96 13.87 7.69 1.14
C TYR A 96 15.21 8.29 1.59
N ALA A 97 15.68 7.88 2.75
CA ALA A 97 16.90 8.37 3.36
C ALA A 97 17.54 7.30 4.25
N GLU A 98 18.83 7.45 4.56
CA GLU A 98 19.53 6.54 5.47
C GLU A 98 18.99 6.62 6.91
N PHE A 99 18.45 7.78 7.30
CA PHE A 99 17.81 7.99 8.59
C PHE A 99 16.51 8.75 8.43
N CYS A 100 15.51 8.38 9.23
CA CYS A 100 14.19 9.00 9.23
C CYS A 100 13.75 9.28 10.68
N ALA A 101 13.37 10.52 10.96
CA ALA A 101 12.66 10.85 12.20
C ALA A 101 11.17 10.54 12.01
N ILE A 102 10.60 9.76 12.91
CA ILE A 102 9.23 9.26 12.81
C ILE A 102 8.53 9.24 14.18
N ALA A 103 7.27 9.62 14.22
CA ALA A 103 6.49 9.59 15.45
C ALA A 103 6.42 8.15 16.04
N ALA A 104 6.76 7.99 17.32
CA ALA A 104 6.76 6.71 18.01
C ALA A 104 5.39 6.00 17.99
N GLY A 105 4.29 6.77 17.96
CA GLY A 105 2.93 6.24 17.83
C GLY A 105 2.54 5.75 16.43
N LEU A 106 3.42 5.88 15.45
CA LEU A 106 3.19 5.45 14.05
C LEU A 106 4.12 4.31 13.62
N VAL A 107 4.86 3.72 14.55
CA VAL A 107 5.69 2.54 14.33
C VAL A 107 5.33 1.43 15.31
N THR A 108 5.63 0.19 14.94
CA THR A 108 5.56 -0.96 15.84
C THR A 108 6.86 -1.76 15.77
N ARG A 109 7.19 -2.49 16.83
CA ARG A 109 8.30 -3.44 16.82
C ARG A 109 7.97 -4.61 15.89
N ILE A 110 8.99 -5.09 15.20
CA ILE A 110 8.90 -6.27 14.33
C ILE A 110 9.99 -7.28 14.69
N ALA A 111 9.79 -8.52 14.27
CA ALA A 111 10.77 -9.58 14.49
C ALA A 111 12.10 -9.26 13.76
N ASP A 112 13.23 -9.60 14.40
CA ASP A 112 14.55 -9.34 13.86
C ASP A 112 14.88 -10.16 12.60
N ASP A 113 14.28 -11.33 12.47
CA ASP A 113 14.45 -12.27 11.36
C ASP A 113 13.49 -12.06 10.20
N LEU A 114 12.50 -11.16 10.31
CA LEU A 114 11.62 -10.84 9.20
C LEU A 114 12.40 -10.05 8.14
N ASP A 115 12.39 -10.54 6.89
CA ASP A 115 13.01 -9.84 5.78
C ASP A 115 12.53 -8.37 5.66
N ALA A 116 13.46 -7.43 5.43
CA ALA A 116 13.16 -6.00 5.45
C ALA A 116 12.20 -5.58 4.34
N SER A 117 12.34 -6.17 3.15
CA SER A 117 11.48 -5.88 2.00
C SER A 117 10.06 -6.42 2.21
N THR A 118 9.94 -7.60 2.80
CA THR A 118 8.65 -8.16 3.23
C THR A 118 8.03 -7.30 4.33
N ALA A 119 8.82 -6.88 5.31
CA ALA A 119 8.34 -6.07 6.42
C ALA A 119 7.82 -4.70 5.94
N VAL A 120 8.54 -4.01 5.05
CA VAL A 120 8.10 -2.69 4.56
C VAL A 120 6.91 -2.76 3.61
N ALA A 121 6.54 -3.94 3.10
CA ALA A 121 5.33 -4.13 2.28
C ALA A 121 4.03 -4.12 3.10
N VAL A 122 4.10 -4.01 4.43
CA VAL A 122 2.93 -4.15 5.33
C VAL A 122 2.32 -2.82 5.77
N PRO A 123 3.09 -1.80 6.24
CA PRO A 123 2.52 -0.70 7.01
C PRO A 123 1.45 0.09 6.25
N ASN A 124 1.77 0.63 5.09
CA ASN A 124 0.83 1.44 4.32
C ASN A 124 -0.21 0.59 3.59
N GLN A 125 0.25 -0.46 2.92
CA GLN A 125 -0.60 -1.26 2.04
C GLN A 125 -1.49 -2.22 2.83
N GLY A 126 -0.95 -2.89 3.84
CA GLY A 126 -1.70 -3.79 4.71
C GLY A 126 -2.74 -3.05 5.53
N ALA A 127 -2.38 -1.92 6.14
CA ALA A 127 -3.34 -1.11 6.90
C ALA A 127 -4.46 -0.58 5.99
N THR A 128 -4.13 -0.13 4.78
CA THR A 128 -5.15 0.29 3.81
C THR A 128 -6.07 -0.88 3.45
N ALA A 129 -5.53 -2.04 3.05
CA ALA A 129 -6.32 -3.21 2.67
C ALA A 129 -7.25 -3.68 3.80
N LEU A 130 -6.75 -3.72 5.04
CA LEU A 130 -7.54 -4.09 6.21
C LEU A 130 -8.70 -3.13 6.45
N HIS A 131 -8.42 -1.82 6.48
CA HIS A 131 -9.42 -0.82 6.81
C HIS A 131 -10.47 -0.59 5.71
N VAL A 132 -10.11 -0.70 4.42
CA VAL A 132 -11.12 -0.60 3.34
C VAL A 132 -12.10 -1.77 3.39
N LEU A 133 -11.66 -2.96 3.83
CA LEU A 133 -12.52 -4.14 4.00
C LEU A 133 -13.34 -4.10 5.29
N GLU A 134 -12.67 -4.01 6.44
CA GLU A 134 -13.33 -4.15 7.75
C GLU A 134 -14.02 -2.85 8.20
N THR A 135 -13.34 -1.71 8.10
CA THR A 135 -13.86 -0.44 8.66
C THR A 135 -14.86 0.21 7.71
N MET A 136 -14.50 0.31 6.42
CA MET A 136 -15.30 1.05 5.45
C MET A 136 -16.37 0.17 4.79
N ALA A 137 -15.97 -0.92 4.16
CA ALA A 137 -16.91 -1.84 3.51
C ALA A 137 -17.69 -2.69 4.51
N ARG A 138 -17.17 -2.90 5.71
CA ARG A 138 -17.78 -3.79 6.71
C ARG A 138 -18.11 -5.15 6.11
N LEU A 139 -17.11 -5.75 5.46
CA LEU A 139 -17.25 -7.03 4.77
C LEU A 139 -17.91 -8.07 5.67
N GLN A 140 -18.88 -8.77 5.13
CA GLN A 140 -19.58 -9.87 5.79
C GLN A 140 -19.23 -11.20 5.14
N ALA A 141 -19.23 -12.27 5.92
CA ALA A 141 -19.12 -13.62 5.37
C ALA A 141 -20.24 -13.85 4.34
N GLY A 142 -19.87 -14.38 3.17
CA GLY A 142 -20.80 -14.58 2.08
C GLY A 142 -20.85 -13.45 1.03
N ASP A 143 -20.27 -12.28 1.30
CA ASP A 143 -20.18 -11.18 0.33
C ASP A 143 -19.41 -11.59 -0.95
N VAL A 144 -19.82 -11.03 -2.07
CA VAL A 144 -19.09 -11.06 -3.34
C VAL A 144 -18.31 -9.76 -3.50
N VAL A 145 -16.99 -9.86 -3.61
CA VAL A 145 -16.07 -8.72 -3.57
C VAL A 145 -15.40 -8.52 -4.93
N ALA A 146 -15.37 -7.28 -5.42
CA ALA A 146 -14.51 -6.86 -6.53
C ALA A 146 -13.33 -6.02 -6.01
N VAL A 147 -12.12 -6.29 -6.52
CA VAL A 147 -10.90 -5.59 -6.14
C VAL A 147 -10.19 -5.07 -7.39
N THR A 148 -10.06 -3.74 -7.52
CA THR A 148 -9.28 -3.13 -8.60
C THR A 148 -7.79 -3.16 -8.30
N ALA A 149 -6.96 -3.07 -9.35
CA ALA A 149 -5.49 -3.16 -9.24
C ALA A 149 -5.04 -4.34 -8.35
N ALA A 150 -5.72 -5.48 -8.48
CA ALA A 150 -5.59 -6.64 -7.59
C ALA A 150 -4.20 -7.31 -7.59
N ALA A 151 -3.35 -6.98 -8.55
CA ALA A 151 -1.95 -7.43 -8.60
C ALA A 151 -0.96 -6.45 -7.97
N GLY A 152 -1.42 -5.29 -7.50
CA GLY A 152 -0.61 -4.32 -6.78
C GLY A 152 -0.55 -4.61 -5.27
N GLY A 153 0.20 -3.79 -4.53
CA GLY A 153 0.42 -4.04 -3.12
C GLY A 153 -0.86 -4.04 -2.27
N VAL A 154 -1.69 -2.99 -2.34
CA VAL A 154 -2.97 -2.95 -1.59
C VAL A 154 -3.94 -3.99 -2.12
N GLY A 155 -4.11 -4.07 -3.46
CA GLY A 155 -5.06 -4.99 -4.08
C GLY A 155 -4.76 -6.45 -3.80
N GLY A 156 -3.48 -6.84 -3.86
CA GLY A 156 -3.04 -8.21 -3.56
C GLY A 156 -3.28 -8.63 -2.11
N LEU A 157 -3.06 -7.72 -1.16
CA LEU A 157 -3.39 -7.97 0.24
C LEU A 157 -4.90 -7.97 0.46
N ALA A 158 -5.65 -7.09 -0.22
CA ALA A 158 -7.11 -7.05 -0.13
C ALA A 158 -7.77 -8.35 -0.64
N VAL A 159 -7.24 -8.97 -1.70
CA VAL A 159 -7.69 -10.29 -2.17
C VAL A 159 -7.52 -11.34 -1.06
N GLN A 160 -6.35 -11.40 -0.43
CA GLN A 160 -6.07 -12.34 0.66
C GLN A 160 -6.99 -12.08 1.88
N PHE A 161 -7.14 -10.83 2.29
CA PHE A 161 -8.02 -10.46 3.41
C PHE A 161 -9.48 -10.77 3.12
N ALA A 162 -9.98 -10.47 1.92
CA ALA A 162 -11.37 -10.76 1.57
C ALA A 162 -11.68 -12.26 1.72
N ARG A 163 -10.74 -13.13 1.30
CA ARG A 163 -10.85 -14.59 1.49
C ARG A 163 -10.83 -14.97 2.97
N ALA A 164 -9.87 -14.45 3.72
CA ALA A 164 -9.73 -14.74 5.15
C ALA A 164 -10.94 -14.28 5.98
N LEU A 165 -11.61 -13.20 5.55
CA LEU A 165 -12.82 -12.67 6.19
C LEU A 165 -14.12 -13.36 5.73
N GLY A 166 -14.02 -14.39 4.87
CA GLY A 166 -15.15 -15.22 4.48
C GLY A 166 -15.95 -14.74 3.27
N ALA A 167 -15.37 -13.89 2.40
CA ALA A 167 -16.00 -13.58 1.12
C ALA A 167 -16.33 -14.87 0.35
N SER A 168 -17.55 -14.98 -0.16
CA SER A 168 -17.98 -16.16 -0.94
C SER A 168 -17.35 -16.21 -2.33
N LYS A 169 -16.99 -15.03 -2.87
CA LYS A 169 -16.30 -14.86 -4.13
C LYS A 169 -15.46 -13.60 -4.14
N VAL A 170 -14.25 -13.71 -4.66
CA VAL A 170 -13.35 -12.56 -4.91
C VAL A 170 -13.07 -12.46 -6.40
N VAL A 171 -13.48 -11.33 -7.00
CA VAL A 171 -13.23 -10.98 -8.40
C VAL A 171 -12.12 -9.94 -8.45
N ALA A 172 -11.00 -10.32 -9.02
CA ALA A 172 -9.83 -9.46 -9.17
C ALA A 172 -9.85 -8.76 -10.53
N LEU A 173 -9.54 -7.45 -10.55
CA LEU A 173 -9.42 -6.68 -11.77
C LEU A 173 -7.96 -6.24 -11.97
N ALA A 174 -7.40 -6.48 -13.15
CA ALA A 174 -6.05 -6.09 -13.52
C ALA A 174 -5.93 -5.87 -15.03
N SER A 175 -4.78 -5.36 -15.51
CA SER A 175 -4.60 -4.86 -16.89
C SER A 175 -3.67 -5.73 -17.75
N SER A 176 -3.34 -6.96 -17.35
CA SER A 176 -2.53 -7.86 -18.16
C SER A 176 -2.66 -9.31 -17.70
N ALA A 177 -2.36 -10.24 -18.59
CA ALA A 177 -2.42 -11.68 -18.31
C ALA A 177 -1.55 -12.09 -17.11
N ALA A 178 -0.33 -11.53 -16.98
CA ALA A 178 0.55 -11.81 -15.86
C ALA A 178 -0.04 -11.33 -14.52
N LYS A 179 -0.65 -10.15 -14.51
CA LYS A 179 -1.32 -9.59 -13.33
C LYS A 179 -2.56 -10.39 -12.93
N LEU A 180 -3.33 -10.85 -13.91
CA LEU A 180 -4.49 -11.68 -13.69
C LEU A 180 -4.09 -13.05 -13.11
N ALA A 181 -3.02 -13.66 -13.64
CA ALA A 181 -2.47 -14.90 -13.12
C ALA A 181 -1.97 -14.74 -11.67
N HIS A 182 -1.25 -13.63 -11.39
CA HIS A 182 -0.80 -13.30 -10.05
C HIS A 182 -1.97 -13.17 -9.07
N ALA A 183 -3.01 -12.40 -9.42
CA ALA A 183 -4.19 -12.22 -8.57
C ALA A 183 -4.93 -13.54 -8.28
N ARG A 184 -5.00 -14.47 -9.25
CA ARG A 184 -5.52 -15.83 -9.01
C ARG A 184 -4.67 -16.59 -8.01
N GLY A 185 -3.34 -16.50 -8.13
CA GLY A 185 -2.40 -17.09 -7.16
C GLY A 185 -2.56 -16.57 -5.73
N LEU A 186 -3.06 -15.34 -5.57
CA LEU A 186 -3.37 -14.74 -4.27
C LEU A 186 -4.75 -15.14 -3.71
N GLY A 187 -5.54 -15.93 -4.46
CA GLY A 187 -6.83 -16.44 -4.01
C GLY A 187 -8.06 -15.81 -4.66
N ALA A 188 -7.93 -15.04 -5.75
CA ALA A 188 -9.09 -14.58 -6.51
C ALA A 188 -9.75 -15.72 -7.27
N ASP A 189 -11.08 -15.84 -7.17
CA ASP A 189 -11.88 -16.87 -7.85
C ASP A 189 -12.02 -16.57 -9.35
N VAL A 190 -12.12 -15.28 -9.69
CA VAL A 190 -12.24 -14.78 -11.06
C VAL A 190 -11.27 -13.63 -11.23
N ALA A 191 -10.66 -13.51 -12.40
CA ALA A 191 -9.79 -12.39 -12.74
C ALA A 191 -10.20 -11.83 -14.11
N ILE A 192 -10.54 -10.53 -14.14
CA ILE A 192 -11.11 -9.83 -15.29
C ILE A 192 -10.10 -8.78 -15.77
N ASP A 193 -9.91 -8.71 -17.10
CA ASP A 193 -9.06 -7.68 -17.72
C ASP A 193 -9.82 -6.35 -17.82
N VAL A 194 -9.31 -5.32 -17.14
CA VAL A 194 -9.92 -3.98 -17.19
C VAL A 194 -9.81 -3.31 -18.56
N THR A 195 -9.00 -3.85 -19.47
CA THR A 195 -8.85 -3.34 -20.84
C THR A 195 -9.83 -3.98 -21.84
N SER A 196 -10.61 -4.98 -21.39
CA SER A 196 -11.62 -5.65 -22.20
C SER A 196 -12.71 -4.69 -22.67
N THR A 197 -13.07 -4.78 -23.93
CA THR A 197 -14.23 -4.05 -24.48
C THR A 197 -15.56 -4.54 -23.93
N GLU A 198 -15.60 -5.75 -23.37
CA GLU A 198 -16.77 -6.41 -22.78
C GLU A 198 -16.77 -6.32 -21.23
N LEU A 199 -15.97 -5.41 -20.64
CA LEU A 199 -15.80 -5.30 -19.19
C LEU A 199 -17.12 -5.33 -18.41
N ARG A 200 -18.13 -4.58 -18.84
CA ARG A 200 -19.45 -4.52 -18.16
C ARG A 200 -20.18 -5.86 -18.18
N ASP A 201 -20.10 -6.59 -19.28
CA ASP A 201 -20.72 -7.90 -19.42
C ASP A 201 -19.97 -8.95 -18.60
N GLU A 202 -18.64 -8.93 -18.63
CA GLU A 202 -17.81 -9.81 -17.79
C GLU A 202 -18.04 -9.60 -16.29
N LEU A 203 -18.20 -8.33 -15.84
CA LEU A 203 -18.54 -8.01 -14.44
C LEU A 203 -19.91 -8.60 -14.08
N ARG A 204 -20.92 -8.41 -14.93
CA ARG A 204 -22.26 -8.96 -14.72
C ARG A 204 -22.25 -10.48 -14.67
N ASP A 205 -21.56 -11.12 -15.59
CA ASP A 205 -21.53 -12.58 -15.71
C ASP A 205 -20.74 -13.21 -14.55
N SER A 206 -19.69 -12.54 -14.06
CA SER A 206 -18.92 -12.98 -12.88
C SER A 206 -19.77 -13.13 -11.62
N THR A 207 -20.87 -12.37 -11.52
CA THR A 207 -21.83 -12.42 -10.42
C THR A 207 -23.15 -13.10 -10.78
N ARG A 208 -23.28 -13.65 -11.97
CA ARG A 208 -24.52 -14.21 -12.54
C ARG A 208 -25.65 -13.16 -12.52
N GLY A 209 -25.34 -11.91 -12.75
CA GLY A 209 -26.28 -10.77 -12.75
C GLY A 209 -26.72 -10.28 -11.37
N ARG A 210 -26.29 -10.88 -10.25
CA ARG A 210 -26.64 -10.44 -8.88
C ARG A 210 -25.96 -9.11 -8.49
N GLY A 211 -24.76 -8.88 -8.98
CA GLY A 211 -23.93 -7.74 -8.62
C GLY A 211 -23.00 -8.00 -7.42
N PHE A 212 -22.13 -7.03 -7.15
CA PHE A 212 -21.14 -7.07 -6.07
C PHE A 212 -21.68 -6.49 -4.77
N ASP A 213 -21.45 -7.17 -3.65
CA ASP A 213 -21.77 -6.64 -2.32
C ASP A 213 -20.73 -5.61 -1.88
N VAL A 214 -19.45 -5.81 -2.27
CA VAL A 214 -18.34 -4.91 -1.97
C VAL A 214 -17.51 -4.66 -3.22
N VAL A 215 -17.18 -3.40 -3.45
CA VAL A 215 -16.21 -2.97 -4.46
C VAL A 215 -15.10 -2.17 -3.78
N LEU A 216 -13.85 -2.57 -3.98
CA LEU A 216 -12.66 -1.84 -3.54
C LEU A 216 -12.00 -1.20 -4.76
N ASP A 217 -12.06 0.13 -4.84
CA ASP A 217 -11.57 0.87 -6.00
C ASP A 217 -10.41 1.83 -5.65
N SER A 218 -9.28 1.62 -6.34
CA SER A 218 -8.11 2.49 -6.31
C SER A 218 -7.76 3.08 -7.69
N VAL A 219 -8.59 2.78 -8.70
CA VAL A 219 -8.31 3.15 -10.10
C VAL A 219 -9.10 4.38 -10.54
N GLY A 220 -10.37 4.47 -10.17
CA GLY A 220 -11.24 5.55 -10.62
C GLY A 220 -11.67 5.43 -12.09
N GLY A 221 -12.20 6.52 -12.64
CA GLY A 221 -12.59 6.65 -14.05
C GLY A 221 -13.62 5.63 -14.50
N GLU A 222 -13.51 5.17 -15.76
CA GLU A 222 -14.46 4.24 -16.39
C GLU A 222 -14.54 2.88 -15.69
N VAL A 223 -13.43 2.37 -15.16
CA VAL A 223 -13.41 1.09 -14.41
C VAL A 223 -14.27 1.21 -13.15
N ALA A 224 -14.09 2.28 -12.40
CA ALA A 224 -14.88 2.53 -11.19
C ALA A 224 -16.36 2.76 -11.52
N SER A 225 -16.67 3.44 -12.64
CA SER A 225 -18.03 3.65 -13.12
C SER A 225 -18.71 2.31 -13.47
N ALA A 226 -18.01 1.44 -14.20
CA ALA A 226 -18.53 0.10 -14.53
C ALA A 226 -18.78 -0.74 -13.27
N LEU A 227 -17.88 -0.68 -12.29
CA LEU A 227 -18.03 -1.38 -11.02
C LEU A 227 -19.17 -0.79 -10.16
N PHE A 228 -19.35 0.52 -10.16
CA PHE A 228 -20.49 1.14 -9.51
C PHE A 228 -21.82 0.68 -10.12
N GLU A 229 -21.90 0.55 -11.45
CA GLU A 229 -23.08 0.01 -12.14
C GLU A 229 -23.34 -1.46 -11.78
N ALA A 230 -22.29 -2.22 -11.53
CA ALA A 230 -22.33 -3.64 -11.19
C ALA A 230 -22.56 -3.94 -9.70
N LEU A 231 -22.75 -2.92 -8.83
CA LEU A 231 -23.11 -3.14 -7.42
C LEU A 231 -24.47 -3.83 -7.29
N ALA A 232 -24.57 -4.76 -6.36
CA ALA A 232 -25.86 -5.31 -5.90
C ALA A 232 -26.68 -4.25 -5.14
N PRO A 233 -27.99 -4.43 -4.95
CA PRO A 233 -28.75 -3.64 -3.98
C PRO A 233 -28.08 -3.72 -2.59
N PHE A 234 -27.99 -2.57 -1.90
CA PHE A 234 -27.25 -2.40 -0.64
C PHE A 234 -25.73 -2.60 -0.74
N GLY A 235 -25.18 -2.70 -1.95
CA GLY A 235 -23.74 -2.82 -2.19
C GLY A 235 -22.97 -1.60 -1.71
N ARG A 236 -21.70 -1.80 -1.42
CA ARG A 236 -20.78 -0.81 -0.83
C ARG A 236 -19.55 -0.67 -1.71
N LEU A 237 -19.28 0.54 -2.20
CA LEU A 237 -18.06 0.87 -2.93
C LEU A 237 -17.16 1.74 -2.04
N VAL A 238 -15.91 1.30 -1.85
CA VAL A 238 -14.89 2.08 -1.16
C VAL A 238 -13.86 2.55 -2.17
N SER A 239 -13.79 3.87 -2.38
CA SER A 239 -12.78 4.51 -3.21
C SER A 239 -11.61 4.99 -2.33
N PHE A 240 -10.39 4.56 -2.67
CA PHE A 240 -9.17 4.91 -1.92
C PHE A 240 -8.00 5.31 -2.83
N GLY A 241 -8.29 5.61 -4.09
CA GLY A 241 -7.33 6.09 -5.07
C GLY A 241 -7.98 6.45 -6.41
N ALA A 242 -7.18 7.05 -7.28
CA ALA A 242 -7.57 7.42 -8.64
C ALA A 242 -6.39 7.21 -9.61
N ALA A 243 -5.85 6.00 -9.65
CA ALA A 243 -4.64 5.69 -10.44
C ALA A 243 -4.82 5.89 -11.95
N SER A 244 -6.06 5.96 -12.46
CA SER A 244 -6.35 6.35 -13.85
C SER A 244 -6.08 7.83 -14.12
N GLY A 245 -6.00 8.66 -13.08
CA GLY A 245 -5.96 10.12 -13.15
C GLY A 245 -7.36 10.76 -13.17
N ALA A 246 -8.44 9.96 -13.20
CA ALA A 246 -9.82 10.44 -13.16
C ALA A 246 -10.54 9.92 -11.90
N PRO A 247 -11.20 10.77 -11.12
CA PRO A 247 -11.97 10.32 -9.96
C PRO A 247 -13.23 9.56 -10.38
N LEU A 248 -13.78 8.77 -9.46
CA LEU A 248 -15.14 8.25 -9.58
C LEU A 248 -16.16 9.39 -9.39
N ILE A 249 -17.07 9.55 -10.33
CA ILE A 249 -18.21 10.48 -10.22
C ILE A 249 -19.48 9.65 -10.05
N VAL A 250 -20.21 9.89 -8.96
CA VAL A 250 -21.39 9.09 -8.61
C VAL A 250 -22.65 9.95 -8.62
N PRO A 251 -23.62 9.67 -9.51
CA PRO A 251 -24.91 10.35 -9.48
C PRO A 251 -25.75 9.90 -8.27
N SER A 252 -26.20 10.84 -7.44
CA SER A 252 -26.99 10.54 -6.23
C SER A 252 -28.25 9.72 -6.50
N HIS A 253 -28.96 10.01 -7.62
CA HIS A 253 -30.13 9.24 -8.02
C HIS A 253 -29.83 7.74 -8.27
N ALA A 254 -28.66 7.44 -8.84
CA ALA A 254 -28.26 6.07 -9.07
C ALA A 254 -27.97 5.32 -7.75
N MET A 255 -27.44 6.04 -6.74
CA MET A 255 -27.28 5.50 -5.39
C MET A 255 -28.64 5.20 -4.74
N MET A 256 -29.55 6.17 -4.78
CA MET A 256 -30.90 6.04 -4.19
C MET A 256 -31.67 4.87 -4.79
N LYS A 257 -31.65 4.70 -6.12
CA LYS A 257 -32.40 3.65 -6.83
C LYS A 257 -32.05 2.25 -6.35
N ARG A 258 -30.81 2.01 -5.89
CA ARG A 258 -30.33 0.69 -5.47
C ARG A 258 -29.95 0.63 -3.99
N ALA A 259 -30.14 1.73 -3.24
CA ALA A 259 -29.77 1.88 -1.84
C ALA A 259 -28.27 1.54 -1.59
N VAL A 260 -27.36 1.89 -2.52
CA VAL A 260 -25.94 1.60 -2.42
C VAL A 260 -25.21 2.67 -1.61
N THR A 261 -24.07 2.29 -1.03
CA THR A 261 -23.17 3.19 -0.30
C THR A 261 -21.88 3.39 -1.08
N VAL A 262 -21.43 4.65 -1.20
CA VAL A 262 -20.10 4.99 -1.71
C VAL A 262 -19.36 5.75 -0.62
N SER A 263 -18.16 5.33 -0.30
CA SER A 263 -17.32 5.96 0.72
C SER A 263 -15.90 6.17 0.21
N GLY A 264 -15.23 7.22 0.70
CA GLY A 264 -13.81 7.46 0.49
C GLY A 264 -12.99 6.97 1.67
N PHE A 265 -11.76 6.55 1.43
CA PHE A 265 -10.81 6.17 2.48
C PHE A 265 -9.44 6.77 2.23
N HIS A 266 -8.85 7.32 3.29
CA HIS A 266 -7.44 7.71 3.36
C HIS A 266 -6.86 7.26 4.70
N LEU A 267 -5.64 6.70 4.68
CA LEU A 267 -5.04 6.08 5.87
C LEU A 267 -4.77 7.09 7.00
N ASP A 268 -4.63 8.37 6.69
CA ASP A 268 -4.43 9.43 7.69
C ASP A 268 -5.58 9.49 8.70
N ALA A 269 -6.81 9.13 8.29
CA ALA A 269 -7.94 9.05 9.21
C ALA A 269 -7.75 7.97 10.30
N VAL A 270 -7.02 6.90 10.01
CA VAL A 270 -6.65 5.87 10.99
C VAL A 270 -5.52 6.36 11.88
N MET A 271 -4.49 6.98 11.26
CA MET A 271 -3.31 7.50 11.95
C MET A 271 -3.65 8.64 12.93
N ALA A 272 -4.67 9.43 12.63
CA ALA A 272 -5.16 10.51 13.50
C ALA A 272 -5.80 10.01 14.80
N VAL A 273 -6.17 8.73 14.91
CA VAL A 273 -6.74 8.16 16.13
C VAL A 273 -5.63 7.52 16.96
N PRO A 274 -5.30 8.06 18.15
CA PRO A 274 -4.22 7.55 18.99
C PRO A 274 -4.30 6.03 19.22
N GLY A 275 -3.18 5.33 18.99
CA GLY A 275 -3.05 3.89 19.19
C GLY A 275 -3.72 2.99 18.13
N ARG A 276 -4.61 3.53 17.30
CA ARG A 276 -5.33 2.73 16.31
C ARG A 276 -4.41 2.18 15.23
N PHE A 277 -3.50 3.01 14.73
CA PHE A 277 -2.57 2.59 13.69
C PHE A 277 -1.56 1.57 14.20
N THR A 278 -1.00 1.77 15.40
CA THR A 278 -0.06 0.81 16.03
C THR A 278 -0.73 -0.55 16.25
N ALA A 279 -1.96 -0.58 16.81
CA ALA A 279 -2.71 -1.81 16.98
C ALA A 279 -3.01 -2.51 15.63
N THR A 280 -3.24 -1.72 14.57
CA THR A 280 -3.39 -2.25 13.21
C THR A 280 -2.10 -2.93 12.75
N LEU A 281 -0.94 -2.29 12.92
CA LEU A 281 0.35 -2.85 12.54
C LEU A 281 0.67 -4.14 13.33
N GLU A 282 0.46 -4.16 14.63
CA GLU A 282 0.66 -5.34 15.47
C GLU A 282 -0.15 -6.54 14.96
N ARG A 283 -1.43 -6.32 14.64
CA ARG A 283 -2.29 -7.36 14.05
C ARG A 283 -1.77 -7.83 12.69
N LEU A 284 -1.35 -6.92 11.83
CA LEU A 284 -0.83 -7.25 10.50
C LEU A 284 0.44 -8.08 10.58
N TYR A 285 1.40 -7.71 11.43
CA TYR A 285 2.62 -8.48 11.60
C TYR A 285 2.38 -9.84 12.26
N ALA A 286 1.40 -9.97 13.12
CA ALA A 286 0.98 -11.28 13.63
C ALA A 286 0.44 -12.18 12.51
N LEU A 287 -0.33 -11.63 11.55
CA LEU A 287 -0.81 -12.36 10.38
C LEU A 287 0.33 -12.75 9.42
N VAL A 288 1.32 -11.88 9.24
CA VAL A 288 2.51 -12.20 8.45
C VAL A 288 3.32 -13.31 9.13
N ALA A 289 3.56 -13.21 10.42
CA ALA A 289 4.31 -14.21 11.19
C ALA A 289 3.65 -15.60 11.18
N SER A 290 2.30 -15.65 11.15
CA SER A 290 1.56 -16.91 11.04
C SER A 290 1.44 -17.45 9.61
N GLY A 291 1.90 -16.70 8.60
CA GLY A 291 1.72 -17.04 7.18
C GLY A 291 0.29 -16.83 6.66
N ALA A 292 -0.62 -16.28 7.47
CA ALA A 292 -1.98 -15.99 7.04
C ALA A 292 -2.07 -14.78 6.09
N LEU A 293 -1.04 -13.93 6.07
CA LEU A 293 -0.88 -12.83 5.13
C LEU A 293 0.52 -12.92 4.51
N VAL A 294 0.58 -12.95 3.18
CA VAL A 294 1.84 -13.06 2.43
C VAL A 294 2.00 -11.82 1.54
N PRO A 295 2.74 -10.79 1.99
CA PRO A 295 3.06 -9.65 1.15
C PRO A 295 3.93 -10.10 -0.04
N HIS A 296 3.63 -9.57 -1.24
CA HIS A 296 4.43 -9.84 -2.42
C HIS A 296 5.30 -8.64 -2.76
N VAL A 297 6.61 -8.84 -2.76
CA VAL A 297 7.60 -7.85 -3.21
C VAL A 297 7.91 -8.14 -4.68
N GLY A 298 7.60 -7.20 -5.55
CA GLY A 298 7.73 -7.36 -7.00
C GLY A 298 8.98 -6.74 -7.60
N LEU A 299 9.56 -5.77 -6.90
CA LEU A 299 10.82 -5.13 -7.31
C LEU A 299 11.56 -4.59 -6.09
N GLU A 300 12.84 -4.91 -6.01
CA GLU A 300 13.78 -4.35 -5.06
C GLU A 300 14.92 -3.65 -5.78
N ALA A 301 15.31 -2.48 -5.32
CA ALA A 301 16.46 -1.76 -5.84
C ALA A 301 17.14 -0.92 -4.75
N PRO A 302 18.44 -0.63 -4.84
CA PRO A 302 19.10 0.31 -3.95
C PRO A 302 18.46 1.70 -3.98
N LEU A 303 18.53 2.44 -2.86
CA LEU A 303 18.00 3.81 -2.73
C LEU A 303 18.39 4.71 -3.90
N ALA A 304 19.63 4.60 -4.39
CA ALA A 304 20.14 5.39 -5.50
C ALA A 304 19.35 5.21 -6.82
N HIS A 305 18.60 4.12 -6.96
CA HIS A 305 17.78 3.82 -8.15
C HIS A 305 16.30 4.24 -7.99
N ALA A 306 15.99 5.13 -7.05
CA ALA A 306 14.62 5.58 -6.80
C ALA A 306 13.91 6.11 -8.06
N ALA A 307 14.62 6.82 -8.94
CA ALA A 307 14.08 7.31 -10.20
C ALA A 307 13.62 6.17 -11.13
N GLU A 308 14.44 5.12 -11.24
CA GLU A 308 14.14 3.94 -12.06
C GLU A 308 12.94 3.15 -11.50
N VAL A 309 12.86 3.01 -10.16
CA VAL A 309 11.74 2.33 -9.49
C VAL A 309 10.44 3.13 -9.67
N HIS A 310 10.49 4.46 -9.59
CA HIS A 310 9.35 5.31 -9.90
C HIS A 310 8.90 5.17 -11.36
N ALA A 311 9.85 5.18 -12.32
CA ALA A 311 9.55 4.95 -13.73
C ALA A 311 8.91 3.57 -13.98
N ALA A 312 9.42 2.53 -13.32
CA ALA A 312 8.86 1.19 -13.39
C ALA A 312 7.41 1.13 -12.86
N MET A 313 7.10 1.82 -11.75
CA MET A 313 5.72 1.90 -11.25
C MET A 313 4.81 2.68 -12.21
N GLU A 314 5.28 3.77 -12.79
CA GLU A 314 4.53 4.58 -13.76
C GLU A 314 4.22 3.81 -15.05
N SER A 315 5.09 2.90 -15.47
CA SER A 315 4.86 2.04 -16.64
C SER A 315 3.71 1.04 -16.42
N ARG A 316 3.22 0.91 -15.19
CA ARG A 316 2.17 -0.05 -14.80
C ARG A 316 2.51 -1.51 -15.12
N ALA A 317 3.79 -1.86 -15.31
CA ALA A 317 4.22 -3.23 -15.59
C ALA A 317 4.51 -4.06 -14.32
N THR A 318 4.58 -3.41 -13.17
CA THR A 318 4.99 -4.02 -11.89
C THR A 318 3.88 -4.79 -11.20
N LEU A 319 4.27 -5.73 -10.32
CA LEU A 319 3.43 -6.51 -9.43
C LEU A 319 3.78 -6.19 -7.97
N GLY A 320 2.86 -6.39 -7.05
CA GLY A 320 3.12 -6.30 -5.62
C GLY A 320 3.70 -4.97 -5.15
N LYS A 321 4.53 -5.03 -4.13
CA LYS A 321 5.25 -3.91 -3.54
C LYS A 321 6.57 -3.64 -4.25
N LEU A 322 6.91 -2.35 -4.41
CA LEU A 322 8.23 -1.91 -4.81
C LEU A 322 8.97 -1.38 -3.60
N VAL A 323 10.24 -1.73 -3.47
CA VAL A 323 11.06 -1.47 -2.28
C VAL A 323 12.37 -0.84 -2.68
N LEU A 324 12.79 0.18 -1.94
CA LEU A 324 14.14 0.74 -1.98
C LEU A 324 14.92 0.20 -0.77
N THR A 325 15.99 -0.56 -1.03
CA THR A 325 16.91 -1.00 0.00
C THR A 325 17.91 0.12 0.29
N VAL A 326 17.97 0.53 1.57
CA VAL A 326 18.80 1.67 1.97
C VAL A 326 20.15 1.20 2.49
N ARG A 327 20.17 0.09 3.22
CA ARG A 327 21.39 -0.53 3.72
C ARG A 327 21.64 -1.84 2.99
N ALA A 328 22.86 -2.04 2.49
CA ALA A 328 23.26 -3.37 2.02
C ALA A 328 23.17 -4.36 3.19
N ALA A 329 22.53 -5.52 2.98
CA ALA A 329 22.55 -6.61 3.96
C ALA A 329 23.98 -6.84 4.40
N THR A 330 24.27 -6.65 5.69
CA THR A 330 25.60 -6.92 6.24
C THR A 330 25.86 -8.41 6.04
N GLY A 331 27.01 -8.76 5.47
CA GLY A 331 27.39 -10.05 4.87
C GLY A 331 27.26 -11.34 5.70
N ASN A 332 26.34 -11.41 6.65
CA ASN A 332 25.98 -12.63 7.36
C ASN A 332 24.74 -13.34 6.77
N ASP A 333 23.98 -12.68 5.89
CA ASP A 333 22.80 -13.25 5.23
C ASP A 333 23.09 -13.93 3.89
N ALA A 334 24.25 -13.63 3.27
CA ALA A 334 24.67 -14.28 2.01
C ALA A 334 24.95 -15.80 2.15
N ALA A 335 25.15 -16.29 3.37
CA ALA A 335 25.43 -17.71 3.63
C ALA A 335 24.17 -18.61 3.68
N ARG A 336 22.96 -18.04 3.69
CA ARG A 336 21.70 -18.82 3.76
C ARG A 336 21.05 -19.05 2.42
N SER A 337 21.37 -18.26 1.38
CA SER A 337 20.79 -18.38 0.04
C SER A 337 21.35 -19.52 -0.81
N THR A 338 22.47 -20.15 -0.44
CA THR A 338 23.10 -21.21 -1.24
C THR A 338 22.81 -22.64 -0.77
N ARG A 339 21.91 -22.86 0.20
CA ARG A 339 21.56 -24.20 0.72
C ARG A 339 20.17 -24.70 0.30
N GLY A 340 19.62 -24.19 -0.79
CA GLY A 340 18.30 -24.60 -1.30
C GLY A 340 18.29 -25.10 -2.74
N ALA A 341 19.43 -25.53 -3.27
CA ALA A 341 19.54 -26.10 -4.62
C ALA A 341 20.50 -27.30 -4.59
N GLU A 342 20.07 -28.40 -3.99
CA GLU A 342 20.55 -29.77 -4.25
C GLU A 342 19.35 -30.72 -4.11
#